data_26d2a60e243045d78b8e28cc38759d69
#
_entry.id   26d2a60e243045d78b8e28cc38759d69
#
_cell.length_a   1.000
_cell.length_b   1.000
_cell.length_c   1.000
_cell.angle_alpha   90.00
_cell.angle_beta   90.00
_cell.angle_gamma   90.00
#
_symmetry.space_group_name_H-M   'P 1'
#
loop_
_entity.id
_entity.type
_entity.pdbx_description
1 polymer ?
#
loop_
_entity_poly.entity_id
_entity_poly.type
_entity_poly.pdbx_seq_one_letter_code
_entity_poly.pdbx_strand_id
1 'polypeptide(L)'
;MKRIATLGLHHDHVWGNLEELHRTGDATLVAAADEDPELLAQYSEKFPGKTYQSYNELLENEDLDAVYIFASNKLSEDLTVAACERRLHCLVEKPMAATLAGATRMKEAADKAGIRLMVNWPFAWWPQLRHGITMAQAGELGQLWQVKYRAAHAGPVELGCSPQFCEWLYDAELNGAGALMDYCCYGAVLADVLLGRPKQVNGIKISTGLKPDLTLEDNAILVLTYNNALATTEASWTQIDKLTSYSTTLYGSNGTLLIDPDHGGSIRLANAEHPDGIALKIPGQPAHLENASTHFLAALNDPELSIHPLCDAEHGYGSQWILEEGIRSADL
;
A
#
# COMPACT_ATOMS: atom_id res chain seq x y z
N MET A 1 -7.84 7.26 24.49
CA MET A 1 -7.25 6.03 23.92
C MET A 1 -8.27 5.48 22.95
N LYS A 2 -7.91 5.31 21.68
CA LYS A 2 -8.80 4.83 20.63
C LYS A 2 -9.06 3.33 20.77
N ARG A 3 -10.30 2.91 20.56
CA ARG A 3 -10.73 1.50 20.60
C ARG A 3 -10.69 0.94 19.17
N ILE A 4 -9.78 0.01 18.91
CA ILE A 4 -9.53 -0.52 17.57
C ILE A 4 -9.76 -2.03 17.55
N ALA A 5 -10.39 -2.52 16.51
CA ALA A 5 -10.49 -3.94 16.20
C ALA A 5 -9.83 -4.26 14.86
N THR A 6 -9.51 -5.53 14.64
CA THR A 6 -8.95 -6.03 13.38
C THR A 6 -9.95 -6.92 12.68
N LEU A 7 -10.18 -6.67 11.40
CA LEU A 7 -11.01 -7.46 10.51
C LEU A 7 -10.13 -8.15 9.46
N GLY A 8 -10.01 -9.46 9.56
CA GLY A 8 -9.08 -10.28 8.79
C GLY A 8 -7.67 -10.32 9.38
N LEU A 9 -7.09 -11.50 9.36
CA LEU A 9 -5.73 -11.79 9.83
C LEU A 9 -4.91 -12.53 8.76
N HIS A 10 -5.47 -12.68 7.55
CA HIS A 10 -4.87 -13.44 6.45
C HIS A 10 -3.68 -12.72 5.78
N HIS A 11 -3.58 -11.41 5.90
CA HIS A 11 -2.46 -10.66 5.34
C HIS A 11 -1.31 -10.60 6.35
N ASP A 12 -0.14 -11.13 6.01
CA ASP A 12 1.01 -11.26 6.93
C ASP A 12 1.48 -9.93 7.55
N HIS A 13 1.22 -8.80 6.90
CA HIS A 13 1.52 -7.48 7.48
C HIS A 13 0.73 -7.19 8.76
N VAL A 14 -0.36 -7.90 9.04
CA VAL A 14 -1.18 -7.68 10.23
C VAL A 14 -0.37 -7.74 11.51
N TRP A 15 0.52 -8.73 11.62
CA TRP A 15 1.27 -8.98 12.86
C TRP A 15 2.16 -7.82 13.24
N GLY A 16 2.94 -7.31 12.27
CA GLY A 16 3.79 -6.13 12.48
C GLY A 16 2.99 -4.86 12.78
N ASN A 17 1.88 -4.64 12.05
CA ASN A 17 1.04 -3.46 12.27
C ASN A 17 0.35 -3.49 13.65
N LEU A 18 -0.09 -4.66 14.12
CA LEU A 18 -0.66 -4.79 15.46
C LEU A 18 0.38 -4.60 16.57
N GLU A 19 1.62 -5.10 16.36
CA GLU A 19 2.74 -4.83 17.27
C GLU A 19 3.08 -3.34 17.34
N GLU A 20 3.11 -2.66 16.21
CA GLU A 20 3.32 -1.20 16.14
C GLU A 20 2.20 -0.46 16.85
N LEU A 21 0.93 -0.81 16.57
CA LEU A 21 -0.22 -0.21 17.22
C LEU A 21 -0.18 -0.40 18.74
N HIS A 22 0.09 -1.62 19.20
CA HIS A 22 0.18 -1.93 20.64
C HIS A 22 1.30 -1.14 21.33
N ARG A 23 2.41 -0.94 20.63
CA ARG A 23 3.59 -0.21 21.13
C ARG A 23 3.35 1.29 21.29
N THR A 24 2.39 1.88 20.56
CA THR A 24 2.07 3.31 20.71
C THR A 24 1.54 3.66 22.09
N GLY A 25 0.82 2.74 22.75
CA GLY A 25 0.13 3.00 24.02
C GLY A 25 -1.08 3.95 23.90
N ASP A 26 -1.41 4.44 22.70
CA ASP A 26 -2.50 5.41 22.45
C ASP A 26 -3.79 4.76 21.97
N ALA A 27 -3.78 3.46 21.71
CA ALA A 27 -4.92 2.66 21.31
C ALA A 27 -5.08 1.39 22.16
N THR A 28 -6.31 0.89 22.22
CA THR A 28 -6.65 -0.41 22.81
C THR A 28 -7.08 -1.34 21.67
N LEU A 29 -6.40 -2.47 21.54
CA LEU A 29 -6.87 -3.59 20.73
C LEU A 29 -8.04 -4.26 21.45
N VAL A 30 -9.26 -4.07 20.93
CA VAL A 30 -10.50 -4.53 21.56
C VAL A 30 -10.81 -5.95 21.14
N ALA A 31 -10.67 -6.26 19.86
CA ALA A 31 -10.99 -7.55 19.30
C ALA A 31 -10.33 -7.78 17.93
N ALA A 32 -10.32 -9.04 17.50
CA ALA A 32 -10.05 -9.44 16.13
C ALA A 32 -11.13 -10.38 15.63
N ALA A 33 -11.45 -10.31 14.33
CA ALA A 33 -12.30 -11.26 13.65
C ALA A 33 -11.60 -11.88 12.45
N ASP A 34 -11.75 -13.19 12.32
CA ASP A 34 -11.29 -13.97 11.18
C ASP A 34 -12.09 -15.27 11.09
N GLU A 35 -12.30 -15.82 9.91
CA GLU A 35 -12.96 -17.11 9.73
C GLU A 35 -12.04 -18.28 10.07
N ASP A 36 -10.71 -18.08 10.02
CA ASP A 36 -9.69 -19.09 10.36
C ASP A 36 -9.44 -19.13 11.88
N PRO A 37 -9.80 -20.23 12.56
CA PRO A 37 -9.59 -20.38 14.00
C PRO A 37 -8.10 -20.46 14.40
N GLU A 38 -7.19 -20.84 13.49
CA GLU A 38 -5.74 -20.87 13.77
C GLU A 38 -5.18 -19.46 13.85
N LEU A 39 -5.61 -18.56 12.95
CA LEU A 39 -5.22 -17.14 12.98
C LEU A 39 -5.80 -16.46 14.23
N LEU A 40 -7.03 -16.78 14.64
CA LEU A 40 -7.61 -16.26 15.88
C LEU A 40 -6.86 -16.76 17.12
N ALA A 41 -6.43 -18.02 17.13
CA ALA A 41 -5.59 -18.56 18.21
C ALA A 41 -4.23 -17.83 18.27
N GLN A 42 -3.58 -17.61 17.12
CA GLN A 42 -2.33 -16.85 17.04
C GLN A 42 -2.50 -15.40 17.52
N TYR A 43 -3.62 -14.74 17.20
CA TYR A 43 -3.93 -13.42 17.72
C TYR A 43 -4.04 -13.43 19.25
N SER A 44 -4.78 -14.38 19.80
CA SER A 44 -5.02 -14.50 21.25
C SER A 44 -3.75 -14.75 22.07
N GLU A 45 -2.75 -15.40 21.46
CA GLU A 45 -1.45 -15.62 22.09
C GLU A 45 -0.59 -14.35 22.16
N LYS A 46 -0.74 -13.46 21.19
CA LYS A 46 0.13 -12.26 21.02
C LYS A 46 -0.47 -10.98 21.52
N PHE A 47 -1.79 -10.83 21.42
CA PHE A 47 -2.47 -9.57 21.64
C PHE A 47 -3.65 -9.71 22.61
N PRO A 48 -3.97 -8.63 23.36
CA PRO A 48 -5.20 -8.60 24.16
C PRO A 48 -6.42 -8.46 23.23
N GLY A 49 -7.59 -8.68 23.80
CA GLY A 49 -8.86 -8.51 23.13
C GLY A 49 -9.59 -9.82 22.89
N LYS A 50 -10.84 -9.70 22.46
CA LYS A 50 -11.68 -10.83 22.15
C LYS A 50 -11.46 -11.31 20.74
N THR A 51 -11.86 -12.56 20.45
CA THR A 51 -11.84 -13.11 19.10
C THR A 51 -13.24 -13.50 18.65
N TYR A 52 -13.52 -13.30 17.36
CA TYR A 52 -14.79 -13.59 16.70
C TYR A 52 -14.53 -14.37 15.42
N GLN A 53 -15.35 -15.38 15.14
CA GLN A 53 -15.33 -16.07 13.84
C GLN A 53 -16.20 -15.36 12.78
N SER A 54 -16.92 -14.31 13.18
CA SER A 54 -17.77 -13.52 12.30
C SER A 54 -17.41 -12.04 12.41
N TYR A 55 -17.12 -11.42 11.27
CA TYR A 55 -16.89 -9.98 11.18
C TYR A 55 -18.09 -9.16 11.63
N ASN A 56 -19.30 -9.62 11.27
CA ASN A 56 -20.56 -8.94 11.66
C ASN A 56 -20.78 -9.01 13.17
N GLU A 57 -20.54 -10.18 13.79
CA GLU A 57 -20.66 -10.30 15.25
C GLU A 57 -19.71 -9.36 15.98
N LEU A 58 -18.46 -9.24 15.53
CA LEU A 58 -17.52 -8.27 16.10
C LEU A 58 -18.05 -6.85 15.98
N LEU A 59 -18.46 -6.46 14.78
CA LEU A 59 -18.96 -5.10 14.50
C LEU A 59 -20.26 -4.78 15.23
N GLU A 60 -21.08 -5.75 15.60
CA GLU A 60 -22.32 -5.58 16.36
C GLU A 60 -22.11 -5.52 17.87
N ASN A 61 -21.10 -6.22 18.38
CA ASN A 61 -20.93 -6.39 19.82
C ASN A 61 -19.85 -5.49 20.45
N GLU A 62 -18.99 -4.87 19.64
CA GLU A 62 -17.91 -4.04 20.16
C GLU A 62 -18.13 -2.55 19.87
N ASP A 63 -17.87 -1.73 20.88
CA ASP A 63 -17.84 -0.28 20.75
C ASP A 63 -16.46 0.14 20.27
N LEU A 64 -16.35 0.72 19.06
CA LEU A 64 -15.10 0.97 18.35
C LEU A 64 -15.01 2.40 17.82
N ASP A 65 -13.79 2.93 17.75
CA ASP A 65 -13.46 4.16 17.03
C ASP A 65 -12.99 3.87 15.59
N ALA A 66 -12.28 2.76 15.38
CA ALA A 66 -11.69 2.42 14.09
C ALA A 66 -11.48 0.91 13.93
N VAL A 67 -11.25 0.50 12.69
CA VAL A 67 -10.86 -0.87 12.36
C VAL A 67 -9.59 -0.89 11.49
N TYR A 68 -8.78 -1.94 11.68
CA TYR A 68 -7.70 -2.36 10.81
C TYR A 68 -8.19 -3.53 9.96
N ILE A 69 -8.02 -3.45 8.65
CA ILE A 69 -8.53 -4.45 7.69
C ILE A 69 -7.34 -5.09 6.98
N PHE A 70 -7.11 -6.38 7.28
CA PHE A 70 -6.01 -7.20 6.78
C PHE A 70 -6.51 -8.52 6.19
N ALA A 71 -7.59 -8.43 5.43
CA ALA A 71 -8.17 -9.53 4.67
C ALA A 71 -7.60 -9.60 3.24
N SER A 72 -8.10 -10.51 2.40
CA SER A 72 -7.82 -10.46 0.96
C SER A 72 -8.31 -9.14 0.36
N ASN A 73 -7.73 -8.73 -0.76
CA ASN A 73 -8.11 -7.47 -1.42
C ASN A 73 -9.62 -7.41 -1.70
N LYS A 74 -10.21 -8.54 -2.11
CA LYS A 74 -11.64 -8.65 -2.39
C LYS A 74 -12.51 -8.53 -1.15
N LEU A 75 -12.18 -9.24 -0.09
CA LEU A 75 -12.94 -9.19 1.15
C LEU A 75 -12.82 -7.83 1.83
N SER A 76 -11.66 -7.17 1.72
CA SER A 76 -11.44 -5.82 2.25
C SER A 76 -12.41 -4.78 1.69
N GLU A 77 -12.91 -4.97 0.45
CA GLU A 77 -13.95 -4.11 -0.13
C GLU A 77 -15.23 -4.11 0.73
N ASP A 78 -15.75 -5.29 1.04
CA ASP A 78 -17.01 -5.44 1.79
C ASP A 78 -16.85 -5.08 3.28
N LEU A 79 -15.72 -5.46 3.89
CA LEU A 79 -15.41 -5.11 5.27
C LEU A 79 -15.28 -3.59 5.47
N THR A 80 -14.66 -2.89 4.52
CA THR A 80 -14.57 -1.42 4.58
C THR A 80 -15.96 -0.78 4.48
N VAL A 81 -16.82 -1.22 3.57
CA VAL A 81 -18.18 -0.72 3.44
C VAL A 81 -18.97 -0.95 4.73
N ALA A 82 -18.89 -2.17 5.30
CA ALA A 82 -19.56 -2.51 6.55
C ALA A 82 -19.09 -1.65 7.74
N ALA A 83 -17.79 -1.35 7.81
CA ALA A 83 -17.23 -0.44 8.81
C ALA A 83 -17.72 1.01 8.62
N CYS A 84 -17.77 1.49 7.37
CA CYS A 84 -18.28 2.81 7.03
C CYS A 84 -19.76 3.00 7.44
N GLU A 85 -20.60 1.97 7.28
CA GLU A 85 -22.02 1.99 7.73
C GLU A 85 -22.15 2.24 9.23
N ARG A 86 -21.13 1.84 10.01
CA ARG A 86 -21.03 2.06 11.45
C ARG A 86 -20.24 3.31 11.82
N ARG A 87 -19.82 4.10 10.82
CA ARG A 87 -18.99 5.31 10.97
C ARG A 87 -17.64 5.05 11.65
N LEU A 88 -17.08 3.87 11.47
CA LEU A 88 -15.74 3.54 11.95
C LEU A 88 -14.70 4.06 10.96
N HIS A 89 -13.63 4.66 11.49
CA HIS A 89 -12.47 4.99 10.69
C HIS A 89 -11.76 3.70 10.25
N CYS A 90 -11.16 3.68 9.06
CA CYS A 90 -10.57 2.47 8.49
C CYS A 90 -9.10 2.67 8.11
N LEU A 91 -8.25 1.75 8.54
CA LEU A 91 -6.95 1.50 7.94
C LEU A 91 -7.07 0.16 7.19
N VAL A 92 -6.89 0.19 5.86
CA VAL A 92 -6.95 -1.00 5.00
C VAL A 92 -5.58 -1.27 4.39
N GLU A 93 -5.21 -2.55 4.28
CA GLU A 93 -3.94 -2.94 3.65
C GLU A 93 -3.97 -2.68 2.13
N LYS A 94 -2.79 -2.44 1.55
CA LYS A 94 -2.59 -2.24 0.10
C LYS A 94 -2.73 -3.57 -0.69
N PRO A 95 -3.08 -3.49 -1.97
CA PRO A 95 -3.73 -2.39 -2.66
C PRO A 95 -5.11 -2.12 -2.09
N MET A 96 -5.70 -0.96 -2.39
CA MET A 96 -6.98 -0.55 -1.79
C MET A 96 -8.09 -1.59 -1.95
N ALA A 97 -8.13 -2.29 -3.10
CA ALA A 97 -9.16 -3.25 -3.46
C ALA A 97 -8.64 -4.26 -4.50
N ALA A 98 -9.38 -5.34 -4.76
CA ALA A 98 -9.14 -6.23 -5.89
C ALA A 98 -9.59 -5.63 -7.22
N THR A 99 -10.58 -4.73 -7.20
CA THR A 99 -11.22 -4.14 -8.38
C THR A 99 -11.42 -2.63 -8.25
N LEU A 100 -11.48 -1.93 -9.38
CA LEU A 100 -11.84 -0.51 -9.40
C LEU A 100 -13.26 -0.28 -8.87
N ALA A 101 -14.19 -1.18 -9.18
CA ALA A 101 -15.55 -1.11 -8.66
C ALA A 101 -15.58 -1.22 -7.13
N GLY A 102 -14.75 -2.10 -6.55
CA GLY A 102 -14.58 -2.22 -5.11
C GLY A 102 -14.01 -0.96 -4.49
N ALA A 103 -12.92 -0.42 -5.05
CA ALA A 103 -12.32 0.83 -4.59
C ALA A 103 -13.29 2.00 -4.66
N THR A 104 -14.12 2.06 -5.71
CA THR A 104 -15.20 3.06 -5.84
C THR A 104 -16.20 2.96 -4.69
N ARG A 105 -16.69 1.75 -4.42
CA ARG A 105 -17.63 1.51 -3.28
C ARG A 105 -17.02 1.90 -1.94
N MET A 106 -15.76 1.53 -1.70
CA MET A 106 -15.05 1.87 -0.46
C MET A 106 -14.93 3.38 -0.27
N LYS A 107 -14.46 4.09 -1.33
CA LYS A 107 -14.30 5.54 -1.30
C LYS A 107 -15.63 6.26 -1.09
N GLU A 108 -16.67 5.92 -1.87
CA GLU A 108 -18.01 6.51 -1.74
C GLU A 108 -18.63 6.26 -0.36
N ALA A 109 -18.44 5.05 0.21
CA ALA A 109 -18.91 4.74 1.54
C ALA A 109 -18.20 5.57 2.62
N ALA A 110 -16.88 5.72 2.51
CA ALA A 110 -16.07 6.53 3.42
C ALA A 110 -16.46 8.02 3.37
N ASP A 111 -16.59 8.56 2.16
CA ASP A 111 -16.99 9.95 1.93
C ASP A 111 -18.39 10.21 2.50
N LYS A 112 -19.35 9.33 2.24
CA LYS A 112 -20.74 9.42 2.76
C LYS A 112 -20.80 9.33 4.29
N ALA A 113 -19.97 8.47 4.88
CA ALA A 113 -19.91 8.31 6.33
C ALA A 113 -19.14 9.45 7.03
N GLY A 114 -18.32 10.21 6.28
CA GLY A 114 -17.44 11.26 6.80
C GLY A 114 -16.32 10.68 7.67
N ILE A 115 -15.83 9.47 7.33
CA ILE A 115 -14.77 8.81 8.09
C ILE A 115 -13.42 8.97 7.37
N ARG A 116 -12.34 8.71 8.10
CA ARG A 116 -11.01 8.60 7.51
C ARG A 116 -10.78 7.19 7.02
N LEU A 117 -10.50 7.05 5.73
CA LEU A 117 -10.04 5.82 5.09
C LEU A 117 -8.57 6.00 4.70
N MET A 118 -7.71 5.22 5.30
CA MET A 118 -6.27 5.20 5.04
C MET A 118 -5.87 3.86 4.44
N VAL A 119 -5.16 3.90 3.31
CA VAL A 119 -4.56 2.71 2.69
C VAL A 119 -3.14 2.55 3.21
N ASN A 120 -2.81 1.40 3.75
CA ASN A 120 -1.50 1.13 4.34
C ASN A 120 -0.46 0.77 3.28
N TRP A 121 0.38 1.72 2.94
CA TRP A 121 1.50 1.52 2.03
C TRP A 121 2.80 1.44 2.83
N PRO A 122 3.45 0.27 3.00
CA PRO A 122 4.68 0.15 3.80
C PRO A 122 5.77 1.14 3.41
N PHE A 123 5.96 1.41 2.13
CA PHE A 123 6.97 2.34 1.62
C PHE A 123 6.70 3.81 1.97
N ALA A 124 5.45 4.18 2.31
CA ALA A 124 5.11 5.54 2.72
C ALA A 124 5.83 5.97 4.01
N TRP A 125 6.29 5.00 4.79
CA TRP A 125 6.98 5.24 6.05
C TRP A 125 8.51 5.31 5.89
N TRP A 126 9.04 5.18 4.67
CA TRP A 126 10.47 5.32 4.39
C TRP A 126 10.85 6.80 4.29
N PRO A 127 11.74 7.30 5.17
CA PRO A 127 12.10 8.73 5.19
C PRO A 127 12.69 9.23 3.88
N GLN A 128 13.43 8.36 3.17
CA GLN A 128 14.06 8.68 1.89
C GLN A 128 13.03 8.95 0.82
N LEU A 129 12.00 8.10 0.71
CA LEU A 129 10.95 8.27 -0.28
C LEU A 129 10.12 9.53 0.00
N ARG A 130 9.72 9.76 1.26
CA ARG A 130 9.01 10.99 1.65
C ARG A 130 9.80 12.24 1.35
N HIS A 131 11.12 12.22 1.67
CA HIS A 131 11.97 13.36 1.35
C HIS A 131 12.05 13.62 -0.16
N GLY A 132 12.21 12.56 -0.97
CA GLY A 132 12.20 12.67 -2.43
C GLY A 132 10.89 13.23 -2.98
N ILE A 133 9.74 12.78 -2.46
CA ILE A 133 8.41 13.33 -2.82
C ILE A 133 8.33 14.81 -2.44
N THR A 134 8.76 15.18 -1.24
CA THR A 134 8.77 16.57 -0.77
C THR A 134 9.61 17.47 -1.69
N MET A 135 10.82 17.04 -2.05
CA MET A 135 11.69 17.76 -2.98
C MET A 135 11.04 17.94 -4.36
N ALA A 136 10.41 16.88 -4.87
CA ALA A 136 9.73 16.92 -6.16
C ALA A 136 8.53 17.91 -6.13
N GLN A 137 7.71 17.86 -5.09
CA GLN A 137 6.56 18.75 -4.89
C GLN A 137 6.97 20.20 -4.61
N ALA A 138 8.11 20.42 -3.97
CA ALA A 138 8.71 21.75 -3.78
C ALA A 138 9.32 22.34 -5.08
N GLY A 139 9.37 21.54 -6.17
CA GLY A 139 9.92 21.98 -7.45
C GLY A 139 11.45 21.96 -7.53
N GLU A 140 12.15 21.36 -6.57
CA GLU A 140 13.62 21.29 -6.56
C GLU A 140 14.18 20.52 -7.75
N LEU A 141 13.42 19.52 -8.24
CA LEU A 141 13.78 18.77 -9.46
C LEU A 141 13.32 19.46 -10.76
N GLY A 142 12.66 20.63 -10.66
CA GLY A 142 12.00 21.28 -11.78
C GLY A 142 10.77 20.50 -12.24
N GLN A 143 10.42 20.58 -13.54
CA GLN A 143 9.33 19.79 -14.10
C GLN A 143 9.71 18.32 -14.18
N LEU A 144 8.97 17.47 -13.48
CA LEU A 144 9.12 16.02 -13.61
C LEU A 144 8.68 15.58 -15.01
N TRP A 145 9.54 14.83 -15.69
CA TRP A 145 9.26 14.28 -17.01
C TRP A 145 9.32 12.73 -17.03
N GLN A 146 9.89 12.09 -15.98
CA GLN A 146 9.77 10.65 -15.82
C GLN A 146 9.82 10.24 -14.34
N VAL A 147 8.95 9.30 -13.97
CA VAL A 147 8.95 8.59 -12.68
C VAL A 147 9.13 7.10 -12.96
N LYS A 148 10.09 6.47 -12.31
CA LYS A 148 10.31 5.02 -12.41
C LYS A 148 10.23 4.40 -11.04
N TYR A 149 9.49 3.29 -10.94
CA TYR A 149 9.41 2.49 -9.74
C TYR A 149 9.51 1.01 -10.10
N ARG A 150 10.26 0.27 -9.31
CA ARG A 150 10.34 -1.18 -9.40
C ARG A 150 10.22 -1.81 -8.03
N ALA A 151 9.30 -2.77 -7.88
CA ALA A 151 9.20 -3.64 -6.73
C ALA A 151 9.33 -5.11 -7.17
N ALA A 152 10.19 -5.85 -6.49
CA ALA A 152 10.51 -7.21 -6.90
C ALA A 152 11.05 -8.06 -5.75
N HIS A 153 10.74 -9.33 -5.78
CA HIS A 153 11.32 -10.37 -4.92
C HIS A 153 11.15 -11.75 -5.55
N ALA A 154 11.58 -12.80 -4.85
CA ALA A 154 11.53 -14.18 -5.36
C ALA A 154 10.11 -14.77 -5.41
N GLY A 155 9.14 -14.14 -4.78
CA GLY A 155 7.76 -14.60 -4.63
C GLY A 155 7.37 -14.80 -3.17
N PRO A 156 6.06 -14.72 -2.85
CA PRO A 156 5.59 -14.84 -1.46
C PRO A 156 5.99 -16.16 -0.79
N VAL A 157 5.85 -17.28 -1.47
CA VAL A 157 6.25 -18.61 -0.94
C VAL A 157 7.75 -18.66 -0.67
N GLU A 158 8.58 -18.16 -1.58
CA GLU A 158 10.04 -18.15 -1.44
C GLU A 158 10.52 -17.17 -0.37
N LEU A 159 9.72 -16.16 -0.05
CA LEU A 159 9.98 -15.27 1.10
C LEU A 159 9.57 -15.90 2.42
N GLY A 160 8.87 -17.04 2.41
CA GLY A 160 8.37 -17.70 3.62
C GLY A 160 7.11 -17.05 4.20
N CYS A 161 6.30 -16.40 3.36
CA CYS A 161 4.98 -15.93 3.76
C CYS A 161 4.09 -17.08 4.20
N SER A 162 3.08 -16.78 5.02
CA SER A 162 2.16 -17.79 5.54
C SER A 162 1.37 -18.47 4.42
N PRO A 163 0.97 -19.75 4.60
CA PRO A 163 0.10 -20.40 3.64
C PRO A 163 -1.21 -19.66 3.42
N GLN A 164 -1.82 -19.13 4.47
CA GLN A 164 -3.06 -18.36 4.43
C GLN A 164 -2.92 -17.10 3.57
N PHE A 165 -1.78 -16.40 3.66
CA PHE A 165 -1.48 -15.25 2.82
C PHE A 165 -1.28 -15.64 1.35
N CYS A 166 -0.48 -16.69 1.09
CA CYS A 166 -0.19 -17.15 -0.27
C CYS A 166 -1.45 -17.65 -1.00
N GLU A 167 -2.36 -18.32 -0.29
CA GLU A 167 -3.58 -18.89 -0.86
C GLU A 167 -4.44 -17.83 -1.56
N TRP A 168 -4.79 -16.75 -0.87
CA TRP A 168 -5.62 -15.71 -1.49
C TRP A 168 -4.83 -14.81 -2.46
N LEU A 169 -3.52 -14.62 -2.22
CA LEU A 169 -2.69 -13.79 -3.10
C LEU A 169 -2.51 -14.42 -4.48
N TYR A 170 -2.55 -15.76 -4.56
CA TYR A 170 -2.46 -16.52 -5.80
C TYR A 170 -3.83 -16.78 -6.45
N ASP A 171 -4.90 -16.26 -5.88
CA ASP A 171 -6.24 -16.32 -6.44
C ASP A 171 -6.61 -15.02 -7.19
N ALA A 172 -6.98 -15.15 -8.48
CA ALA A 172 -7.28 -13.99 -9.33
C ALA A 172 -8.51 -13.19 -8.85
N GLU A 173 -9.51 -13.86 -8.25
CA GLU A 173 -10.71 -13.20 -7.75
C GLU A 173 -10.42 -12.45 -6.44
N LEU A 174 -9.64 -13.06 -5.55
CA LEU A 174 -9.34 -12.51 -4.23
C LEU A 174 -8.28 -11.41 -4.26
N ASN A 175 -7.28 -11.53 -5.13
CA ASN A 175 -6.21 -10.55 -5.29
C ASN A 175 -6.52 -9.51 -6.39
N GLY A 176 -7.19 -9.90 -7.48
CA GLY A 176 -7.47 -9.08 -8.67
C GLY A 176 -6.54 -9.35 -9.84
N ALA A 177 -5.30 -9.74 -9.62
CA ALA A 177 -4.28 -10.19 -10.58
C ALA A 177 -3.12 -10.82 -9.80
N GLY A 178 -1.99 -11.13 -10.44
CA GLY A 178 -0.78 -11.65 -9.79
C GLY A 178 0.18 -10.55 -9.30
N ALA A 179 1.44 -10.65 -9.69
CA ALA A 179 2.49 -9.70 -9.35
C ALA A 179 2.14 -8.25 -9.77
N LEU A 180 1.37 -8.08 -10.85
CA LEU A 180 0.89 -6.77 -11.28
C LEU A 180 0.12 -6.06 -10.17
N MET A 181 -0.89 -6.71 -9.60
CA MET A 181 -1.71 -6.15 -8.53
C MET A 181 -0.89 -5.89 -7.27
N ASP A 182 -0.10 -6.87 -6.86
CA ASP A 182 0.64 -6.81 -5.61
C ASP A 182 1.75 -5.75 -5.62
N TYR A 183 2.46 -5.56 -6.74
CA TYR A 183 3.65 -4.71 -6.77
C TYR A 183 3.61 -3.51 -7.71
N CYS A 184 2.92 -3.57 -8.86
CA CYS A 184 2.75 -2.35 -9.65
C CYS A 184 1.92 -1.28 -8.91
N CYS A 185 1.15 -1.68 -7.92
CA CYS A 185 0.35 -0.77 -7.09
C CYS A 185 1.20 0.32 -6.39
N TYR A 186 2.41 0.00 -5.95
CA TYR A 186 3.32 0.97 -5.33
C TYR A 186 3.73 2.10 -6.29
N GLY A 187 4.17 1.74 -7.49
CA GLY A 187 4.53 2.72 -8.50
C GLY A 187 3.31 3.47 -9.04
N ALA A 188 2.13 2.83 -9.06
CA ALA A 188 0.88 3.46 -9.46
C ALA A 188 0.47 4.57 -8.50
N VAL A 189 0.47 4.32 -7.18
CA VAL A 189 0.16 5.37 -6.19
C VAL A 189 1.21 6.47 -6.17
N LEU A 190 2.49 6.13 -6.32
CA LEU A 190 3.56 7.13 -6.40
C LEU A 190 3.41 8.05 -7.62
N ALA A 191 3.09 7.47 -8.77
CA ALA A 191 2.87 8.23 -10.00
C ALA A 191 1.62 9.11 -9.89
N ASP A 192 0.54 8.62 -9.29
CA ASP A 192 -0.69 9.40 -9.06
C ASP A 192 -0.43 10.59 -8.13
N VAL A 193 0.35 10.40 -7.05
CA VAL A 193 0.74 11.49 -6.12
C VAL A 193 1.63 12.55 -6.78
N LEU A 194 2.56 12.15 -7.66
CA LEU A 194 3.55 13.05 -8.25
C LEU A 194 3.10 13.70 -9.56
N LEU A 195 2.32 12.99 -10.38
CA LEU A 195 1.96 13.39 -11.74
C LEU A 195 0.45 13.47 -11.96
N GLY A 196 -0.36 13.01 -10.99
CA GLY A 196 -1.81 12.89 -11.13
C GLY A 196 -2.22 11.71 -12.01
N ARG A 197 -3.47 11.75 -12.51
CA ARG A 197 -4.04 10.67 -13.33
C ARG A 197 -3.41 10.66 -14.74
N PRO A 198 -2.89 9.52 -15.21
CA PRO A 198 -2.35 9.41 -16.56
C PRO A 198 -3.45 9.47 -17.62
N LYS A 199 -3.08 9.87 -18.85
CA LYS A 199 -3.98 9.84 -20.02
C LYS A 199 -4.18 8.44 -20.57
N GLN A 200 -3.17 7.59 -20.44
CA GLN A 200 -3.17 6.22 -20.95
C GLN A 200 -2.27 5.36 -20.07
N VAL A 201 -2.71 4.13 -19.86
CA VAL A 201 -1.93 3.07 -19.22
C VAL A 201 -1.79 1.92 -20.21
N ASN A 202 -0.57 1.46 -20.43
CA ASN A 202 -0.26 0.25 -21.21
C ASN A 202 0.39 -0.76 -20.29
N GLY A 203 -0.18 -1.95 -20.20
CA GLY A 203 0.30 -3.06 -19.38
C GLY A 203 0.95 -4.15 -20.25
N ILE A 204 1.97 -4.76 -19.71
CA ILE A 204 2.57 -6.01 -20.20
C ILE A 204 2.72 -6.92 -18.99
N LYS A 205 2.21 -8.15 -19.10
CA LYS A 205 2.34 -9.16 -18.06
C LYS A 205 2.72 -10.51 -18.65
N ILE A 206 3.52 -11.27 -17.93
CA ILE A 206 3.94 -12.61 -18.34
C ILE A 206 3.96 -13.56 -17.15
N SER A 207 3.73 -14.85 -17.42
CA SER A 207 4.14 -15.94 -16.56
C SER A 207 5.42 -16.52 -17.15
N THR A 208 6.51 -16.47 -16.36
CA THR A 208 7.84 -16.96 -16.81
C THR A 208 7.94 -18.49 -16.85
N GLY A 209 6.99 -19.19 -16.21
CA GLY A 209 7.05 -20.64 -16.01
C GLY A 209 8.04 -21.09 -14.94
N LEU A 210 8.70 -20.15 -14.24
CA LEU A 210 9.59 -20.47 -13.12
C LEU A 210 8.84 -20.91 -11.87
N LYS A 211 7.53 -20.67 -11.81
CA LYS A 211 6.61 -21.06 -10.72
C LYS A 211 5.50 -21.95 -11.30
N PRO A 212 5.72 -23.28 -11.37
CA PRO A 212 4.80 -24.18 -12.08
C PRO A 212 3.39 -24.24 -11.50
N ASP A 213 3.24 -23.95 -10.20
CA ASP A 213 1.94 -23.98 -9.49
C ASP A 213 1.22 -22.63 -9.52
N LEU A 214 1.85 -21.57 -10.04
CA LEU A 214 1.25 -20.24 -10.16
C LEU A 214 0.53 -20.11 -11.51
N THR A 215 -0.78 -19.85 -11.47
CA THR A 215 -1.61 -19.64 -12.65
C THR A 215 -1.69 -18.18 -13.09
N LEU A 216 -1.27 -17.26 -12.24
CA LEU A 216 -1.24 -15.82 -12.50
C LEU A 216 0.10 -15.39 -13.11
N GLU A 217 0.16 -14.15 -13.57
CA GLU A 217 1.42 -13.56 -14.00
C GLU A 217 2.36 -13.34 -12.80
N ASP A 218 3.63 -13.63 -13.03
CA ASP A 218 4.70 -13.45 -12.04
C ASP A 218 5.59 -12.23 -12.32
N ASN A 219 5.42 -11.60 -13.49
CA ASN A 219 6.10 -10.36 -13.87
C ASN A 219 5.16 -9.45 -14.66
N ALA A 220 5.25 -8.15 -14.39
CA ALA A 220 4.49 -7.14 -15.11
C ALA A 220 5.21 -5.79 -15.17
N ILE A 221 4.88 -5.02 -16.20
CA ILE A 221 5.29 -3.62 -16.38
C ILE A 221 4.09 -2.82 -16.82
N LEU A 222 3.82 -1.69 -16.15
CA LEU A 222 2.88 -0.68 -16.60
C LEU A 222 3.66 0.54 -17.08
N VAL A 223 3.26 1.08 -18.22
CA VAL A 223 3.74 2.35 -18.78
C VAL A 223 2.60 3.35 -18.78
N LEU A 224 2.77 4.43 -18.03
CA LEU A 224 1.80 5.48 -17.84
C LEU A 224 2.21 6.71 -18.67
N THR A 225 1.30 7.22 -19.49
CA THR A 225 1.56 8.36 -20.38
C THR A 225 0.76 9.57 -19.92
N TYR A 226 1.47 10.70 -19.76
CA TYR A 226 0.93 12.02 -19.42
C TYR A 226 1.15 13.00 -20.59
N ASN A 227 0.74 14.25 -20.46
CA ASN A 227 1.00 15.26 -21.50
C ASN A 227 2.49 15.45 -21.76
N ASN A 228 3.27 15.62 -20.68
CA ASN A 228 4.69 15.99 -20.74
C ASN A 228 5.54 15.09 -19.83
N ALA A 229 5.01 13.93 -19.45
CA ALA A 229 5.72 12.99 -18.59
C ALA A 229 5.39 11.53 -18.92
N LEU A 230 6.23 10.64 -18.44
CA LEU A 230 6.03 9.19 -18.43
C LEU A 230 6.18 8.68 -17.00
N ALA A 231 5.50 7.58 -16.67
CA ALA A 231 5.88 6.78 -15.52
C ALA A 231 5.95 5.30 -15.89
N THR A 232 6.80 4.56 -15.20
CA THR A 232 6.84 3.10 -15.28
C THR A 232 6.75 2.52 -13.87
N THR A 233 5.96 1.48 -13.73
CA THR A 233 5.95 0.64 -12.54
C THR A 233 6.16 -0.81 -12.94
N GLU A 234 7.09 -1.49 -12.27
CA GLU A 234 7.53 -2.82 -12.58
C GLU A 234 7.34 -3.74 -11.38
N ALA A 235 6.86 -4.95 -11.63
CA ALA A 235 6.61 -5.99 -10.64
C ALA A 235 7.30 -7.28 -11.02
N SER A 236 7.88 -7.97 -10.04
CA SER A 236 8.42 -9.32 -10.24
C SER A 236 8.30 -10.17 -8.99
N TRP A 237 7.82 -11.40 -9.15
CA TRP A 237 7.85 -12.46 -8.15
C TRP A 237 8.91 -13.53 -8.46
N THR A 238 9.83 -13.23 -9.38
CA THR A 238 10.89 -14.17 -9.82
C THR A 238 12.30 -13.61 -9.65
N GLN A 239 12.43 -12.41 -9.07
CA GLN A 239 13.74 -11.82 -8.83
C GLN A 239 14.44 -12.54 -7.68
N ILE A 240 15.66 -13.04 -7.93
CA ILE A 240 16.54 -13.57 -6.88
C ILE A 240 17.23 -12.39 -6.21
N ASP A 241 17.33 -12.43 -4.88
CA ASP A 241 17.92 -11.41 -4.03
C ASP A 241 17.19 -10.03 -4.04
N LYS A 242 17.86 -8.98 -3.57
CA LYS A 242 17.29 -7.67 -3.33
C LYS A 242 17.84 -6.55 -4.23
N LEU A 243 18.71 -6.85 -5.19
CA LEU A 243 19.23 -5.83 -6.09
C LEU A 243 18.10 -5.22 -6.92
N THR A 244 18.05 -3.88 -6.96
CA THR A 244 17.03 -3.12 -7.67
C THR A 244 15.58 -3.33 -7.21
N SER A 245 15.35 -3.98 -6.06
CA SER A 245 14.05 -4.07 -5.42
C SER A 245 13.64 -2.72 -4.83
N TYR A 246 12.38 -2.34 -4.98
CA TYR A 246 11.80 -1.09 -4.48
C TYR A 246 12.51 0.19 -4.94
N SER A 247 13.27 0.14 -6.03
CA SER A 247 14.01 1.29 -6.52
C SER A 247 13.09 2.36 -7.12
N THR A 248 13.37 3.62 -6.76
CA THR A 248 12.66 4.79 -7.26
C THR A 248 13.63 5.74 -7.95
N THR A 249 13.30 6.20 -9.17
CA THR A 249 14.04 7.26 -9.84
C THR A 249 13.07 8.34 -10.32
N LEU A 250 13.34 9.59 -9.93
CA LEU A 250 12.59 10.77 -10.37
C LEU A 250 13.49 11.60 -11.29
N TYR A 251 13.04 11.81 -12.52
CA TYR A 251 13.74 12.62 -13.51
C TYR A 251 12.99 13.96 -13.69
N GLY A 252 13.67 15.03 -13.38
CA GLY A 252 13.16 16.39 -13.56
C GLY A 252 14.06 17.21 -14.47
N SER A 253 13.59 18.40 -14.88
CA SER A 253 14.34 19.32 -15.74
C SER A 253 15.58 19.91 -15.06
N ASN A 254 15.64 19.92 -13.73
CA ASN A 254 16.74 20.48 -12.95
C ASN A 254 17.61 19.42 -12.28
N GLY A 255 17.19 18.15 -12.29
CA GLY A 255 17.96 17.08 -11.66
C GLY A 255 17.29 15.72 -11.70
N THR A 256 18.07 14.72 -11.35
CA THR A 256 17.65 13.32 -11.22
C THR A 256 17.83 12.89 -9.77
N LEU A 257 16.80 12.33 -9.18
CA LEU A 257 16.83 11.78 -7.84
C LEU A 257 16.73 10.26 -7.91
N LEU A 258 17.72 9.58 -7.37
CA LEU A 258 17.72 8.13 -7.18
C LEU A 258 17.50 7.81 -5.71
N ILE A 259 16.45 7.06 -5.42
CA ILE A 259 16.15 6.52 -4.09
C ILE A 259 16.46 5.03 -4.16
N ASP A 260 17.46 4.64 -3.38
CA ASP A 260 17.97 3.28 -3.33
C ASP A 260 16.92 2.34 -2.71
N PRO A 261 16.82 1.12 -3.24
CA PRO A 261 15.73 0.20 -2.96
C PRO A 261 15.63 -0.29 -1.54
N ASP A 262 16.65 -0.16 -0.70
CA ASP A 262 16.59 -0.81 0.59
C ASP A 262 15.99 0.08 1.68
N HIS A 263 15.35 -0.54 2.66
CA HIS A 263 14.84 0.08 3.87
C HIS A 263 15.98 0.84 4.57
N GLY A 264 15.95 2.15 4.53
CA GLY A 264 17.05 2.98 5.02
C GLY A 264 18.20 3.16 4.02
N GLY A 265 18.02 2.77 2.75
CA GLY A 265 18.96 3.01 1.67
C GLY A 265 19.25 4.48 1.39
N SER A 266 20.16 4.78 0.48
CA SER A 266 20.61 6.12 0.18
C SER A 266 19.62 6.87 -0.73
N ILE A 267 19.64 8.19 -0.63
CA ILE A 267 19.03 9.09 -1.61
C ILE A 267 20.15 9.91 -2.25
N ARG A 268 20.20 9.95 -3.59
CA ARG A 268 21.24 10.64 -4.35
C ARG A 268 20.62 11.59 -5.37
N LEU A 269 21.15 12.81 -5.41
CA LEU A 269 20.75 13.85 -6.36
C LEU A 269 21.89 14.12 -7.35
N ALA A 270 21.60 14.01 -8.64
CA ALA A 270 22.44 14.55 -9.71
C ALA A 270 21.78 15.79 -10.31
N ASN A 271 22.55 16.87 -10.49
CA ASN A 271 22.13 18.12 -11.11
C ASN A 271 23.33 18.81 -11.78
N ALA A 272 23.15 20.04 -12.28
CA ALA A 272 24.24 20.77 -12.97
C ALA A 272 25.49 21.02 -12.11
N GLU A 273 25.32 21.17 -10.79
CA GLU A 273 26.42 21.39 -9.85
C GLU A 273 27.10 20.06 -9.46
N HIS A 274 26.36 18.97 -9.49
CA HIS A 274 26.78 17.63 -9.07
C HIS A 274 26.40 16.59 -10.13
N PRO A 275 27.05 16.59 -11.31
CA PRO A 275 26.66 15.70 -12.41
C PRO A 275 26.88 14.21 -12.12
N ASP A 276 27.83 13.87 -11.25
CA ASP A 276 28.08 12.48 -10.82
C ASP A 276 27.20 12.04 -9.64
N GLY A 277 26.37 12.96 -9.13
CA GLY A 277 25.44 12.73 -8.02
C GLY A 277 26.08 12.77 -6.64
N ILE A 278 25.37 13.38 -5.70
CA ILE A 278 25.75 13.43 -4.27
C ILE A 278 24.70 12.70 -3.44
N ALA A 279 25.15 12.11 -2.33
CA ALA A 279 24.25 11.60 -1.31
C ALA A 279 23.61 12.75 -0.52
N LEU A 280 22.31 12.69 -0.33
CA LEU A 280 21.59 13.69 0.46
C LEU A 280 21.43 13.21 1.91
N LYS A 281 21.46 14.17 2.82
CA LYS A 281 21.14 13.91 4.23
C LYS A 281 19.61 13.99 4.38
N ILE A 282 19.02 12.96 4.97
CA ILE A 282 17.59 12.95 5.26
C ILE A 282 17.32 13.81 6.50
N PRO A 283 16.41 14.78 6.43
CA PRO A 283 15.97 15.55 7.61
C PRO A 283 15.32 14.65 8.66
N GLY A 284 15.33 15.08 9.91
CA GLY A 284 14.55 14.42 10.96
C GLY A 284 13.05 14.41 10.59
N GLN A 285 12.40 13.29 10.87
CA GLN A 285 10.99 13.12 10.53
C GLN A 285 10.10 13.43 11.74
N PRO A 286 8.89 14.00 11.53
CA PRO A 286 7.88 14.11 12.59
C PRO A 286 7.54 12.73 13.17
N ALA A 287 7.35 12.65 14.48
CA ALA A 287 7.06 11.38 15.16
C ALA A 287 5.81 10.66 14.60
N HIS A 288 4.77 11.41 14.22
CA HIS A 288 3.55 10.83 13.63
C HIS A 288 3.76 10.21 12.24
N LEU A 289 4.92 10.36 11.62
CA LEU A 289 5.29 9.72 10.35
C LEU A 289 6.23 8.52 10.53
N GLU A 290 6.36 7.99 11.74
CA GLU A 290 7.22 6.84 12.01
C GLU A 290 6.71 5.56 11.34
N ASN A 291 5.41 5.31 11.45
CA ASN A 291 4.73 4.15 10.85
C ASN A 291 3.24 4.43 10.63
N ALA A 292 2.53 3.45 10.05
CA ALA A 292 1.11 3.54 9.75
C ALA A 292 0.25 3.84 10.99
N SER A 293 0.51 3.13 12.08
CA SER A 293 -0.27 3.24 13.31
C SER A 293 -0.12 4.61 13.96
N THR A 294 1.12 5.14 14.06
CA THR A 294 1.35 6.48 14.62
C THR A 294 0.69 7.57 13.78
N HIS A 295 0.74 7.44 12.44
CA HIS A 295 0.11 8.41 11.55
C HIS A 295 -1.41 8.35 11.61
N PHE A 296 -1.99 7.16 11.56
CA PHE A 296 -3.43 6.99 11.61
C PHE A 296 -4.01 7.51 12.93
N LEU A 297 -3.41 7.15 14.07
CA LEU A 297 -3.83 7.64 15.39
C LEU A 297 -3.71 9.16 15.52
N ALA A 298 -2.63 9.75 15.01
CA ALA A 298 -2.45 11.19 15.00
C ALA A 298 -3.57 11.86 14.20
N ALA A 299 -3.89 11.33 13.01
CA ALA A 299 -4.96 11.84 12.18
C ALA A 299 -6.36 11.64 12.80
N LEU A 300 -6.59 10.59 13.60
CA LEU A 300 -7.84 10.39 14.33
C LEU A 300 -8.00 11.35 15.52
N ASN A 301 -6.90 11.86 16.06
CA ASN A 301 -6.91 12.78 17.20
C ASN A 301 -6.87 14.25 16.80
N ASP A 302 -6.38 14.55 15.59
CA ASP A 302 -6.31 15.91 15.04
C ASP A 302 -7.09 15.98 13.71
N PRO A 303 -8.27 16.59 13.69
CA PRO A 303 -9.09 16.76 12.48
C PRO A 303 -8.37 17.54 11.37
N GLU A 304 -7.43 18.43 11.71
CA GLU A 304 -6.67 19.23 10.75
C GLU A 304 -5.50 18.47 10.12
N LEU A 305 -5.05 17.39 10.75
CA LEU A 305 -4.00 16.54 10.19
C LEU A 305 -4.57 15.67 9.06
N SER A 306 -4.19 15.95 7.84
CA SER A 306 -4.56 15.13 6.68
C SER A 306 -3.83 13.78 6.69
N ILE A 307 -4.45 12.74 6.16
CA ILE A 307 -3.75 11.50 5.82
C ILE A 307 -2.67 11.81 4.79
N HIS A 308 -1.50 11.19 4.94
CA HIS A 308 -0.38 11.36 4.00
C HIS A 308 -0.83 11.02 2.57
N PRO A 309 -0.48 11.81 1.54
CA PRO A 309 -0.99 11.61 0.17
C PRO A 309 -0.76 10.20 -0.41
N LEU A 310 0.36 9.54 -0.08
CA LEU A 310 0.54 8.13 -0.47
C LEU A 310 -0.51 7.19 0.14
N CYS A 311 -1.14 7.57 1.24
CA CYS A 311 -2.02 6.70 2.03
C CYS A 311 -3.48 7.15 2.01
N ASP A 312 -3.82 8.28 1.43
CA ASP A 312 -5.20 8.75 1.39
C ASP A 312 -6.07 7.94 0.40
N ALA A 313 -7.38 7.98 0.60
CA ALA A 313 -8.31 7.22 -0.22
C ALA A 313 -8.40 7.71 -1.67
N GLU A 314 -8.08 8.98 -1.95
CA GLU A 314 -8.10 9.54 -3.32
C GLU A 314 -6.99 8.94 -4.16
N HIS A 315 -5.75 8.93 -3.64
CA HIS A 315 -4.62 8.34 -4.35
C HIS A 315 -4.64 6.80 -4.31
N GLY A 316 -5.22 6.19 -3.25
CA GLY A 316 -5.53 4.76 -3.23
C GLY A 316 -6.46 4.36 -4.38
N TYR A 317 -7.54 5.10 -4.56
CA TYR A 317 -8.45 4.96 -5.71
C TYR A 317 -7.72 5.21 -7.04
N GLY A 318 -6.87 6.24 -7.09
CA GLY A 318 -6.04 6.54 -8.25
C GLY A 318 -5.13 5.40 -8.67
N SER A 319 -4.48 4.78 -7.70
CA SER A 319 -3.68 3.57 -7.92
C SER A 319 -4.52 2.45 -8.49
N GLN A 320 -5.70 2.19 -7.91
CA GLN A 320 -6.58 1.11 -8.37
C GLN A 320 -7.07 1.35 -9.81
N TRP A 321 -7.38 2.60 -10.18
CA TRP A 321 -7.73 2.94 -11.55
C TRP A 321 -6.58 2.64 -12.53
N ILE A 322 -5.35 2.98 -12.17
CA ILE A 322 -4.15 2.69 -12.98
C ILE A 322 -3.96 1.19 -13.15
N LEU A 323 -4.12 0.41 -12.08
CA LEU A 323 -3.99 -1.05 -12.12
C LEU A 323 -5.05 -1.68 -13.03
N GLU A 324 -6.31 -1.29 -12.89
CA GLU A 324 -7.41 -1.80 -13.73
C GLU A 324 -7.18 -1.51 -15.22
N GLU A 325 -6.80 -0.27 -15.58
CA GLU A 325 -6.46 0.08 -16.96
C GLU A 325 -5.24 -0.69 -17.47
N GLY A 326 -4.24 -0.93 -16.59
CA GLY A 326 -3.06 -1.73 -16.91
C GLY A 326 -3.40 -3.19 -17.18
N ILE A 327 -4.23 -3.82 -16.35
CA ILE A 327 -4.72 -5.19 -16.51
C ILE A 327 -5.48 -5.28 -17.83
N ARG A 328 -6.47 -4.40 -18.05
CA ARG A 328 -7.27 -4.37 -19.26
C ARG A 328 -6.42 -4.23 -20.54
N SER A 329 -5.38 -3.39 -20.49
CA SER A 329 -4.45 -3.20 -21.61
C SER A 329 -3.56 -4.41 -21.85
N ALA A 330 -3.17 -5.13 -20.81
CA ALA A 330 -2.31 -6.32 -20.92
C ALA A 330 -3.05 -7.56 -21.43
N ASP A 331 -4.39 -7.57 -21.37
CA ASP A 331 -5.24 -8.66 -21.84
C ASP A 331 -5.68 -8.49 -23.32
N LEU A 332 -5.33 -7.36 -23.98
CA LEU A 332 -5.57 -7.07 -25.39
C LEU A 332 -4.44 -7.58 -26.29
#